data_cf4ab975e6182ac3cacef5afd58e5279
#
_entry.id   cf4ab975e6182ac3cacef5afd58e5279
#
_cell.length_a   1.000
_cell.length_b   1.000
_cell.length_c   1.000
_cell.angle_alpha   90.00
_cell.angle_beta   90.00
_cell.angle_gamma   90.00
#
_symmetry.space_group_name_H-M   'P 1'
#
loop_
_entity.id
_entity.type
_entity.pdbx_description
1 polymer ?
#
loop_
_entity_poly.entity_id
_entity_poly.type
_entity_poly.pdbx_seq_one_letter_code
_entity_poly.pdbx_strand_id
1 'polypeptide(L)'
;METNDKEEEQAPEEIDKAPPFGSIEWIYYWSEFEGSLPTPIDVSITGSLKYWCPDLEWYNFDVYPHKVKITNTGYTVLLGAKWRAERPYLLGGPFSEKHVFSQVHFHWGSNMMEGSEHTVDKRIYPAEMQVTFFKSEYMTQQDALRHPDGVVIICYLIKYGVNSDERLQWVVEGFTRIQEAQTSTRIGPYPLSRLFPMFFEDYFLYWGSLNTVKGENFTVRWLVPRATLYASFEQMKEFRKLWNPWDEPNLRNFRPLQERHDRHIFFISPHWSQYNSLLPIPRVPEPSIAILSPAYKTRPWLLPPQNADLLPQENENGEDKII
;
A
#
# COMPACT_ATOMS: atom_id res chain seq x y z
N MET A 1 50.57 -24.83 -42.24
CA MET A 1 49.87 -23.54 -42.02
C MET A 1 48.77 -23.84 -41.03
N GLU A 2 49.11 -23.84 -39.74
CA GLU A 2 48.21 -24.11 -38.61
C GLU A 2 47.63 -22.77 -38.17
N THR A 3 46.34 -22.63 -38.29
CA THR A 3 45.59 -21.46 -37.76
C THR A 3 45.27 -21.77 -36.30
N ASN A 4 45.91 -21.05 -35.38
CA ASN A 4 45.60 -20.99 -33.98
C ASN A 4 44.33 -20.14 -33.79
N ASP A 5 43.21 -20.76 -33.63
CA ASP A 5 42.02 -20.13 -33.05
C ASP A 5 42.22 -20.06 -31.53
N LYS A 6 42.54 -18.88 -31.04
CA LYS A 6 42.45 -18.58 -29.60
C LYS A 6 40.98 -18.27 -29.32
N GLU A 7 40.34 -19.18 -28.63
CA GLU A 7 39.10 -18.88 -27.92
C GLU A 7 39.40 -17.79 -26.87
N GLU A 8 38.83 -16.62 -27.06
CA GLU A 8 38.78 -15.58 -26.03
C GLU A 8 37.86 -16.07 -24.95
N GLU A 9 38.44 -16.43 -23.81
CA GLU A 9 37.76 -16.72 -22.57
C GLU A 9 37.09 -15.43 -22.10
N GLN A 10 35.75 -15.31 -22.32
CA GLN A 10 34.96 -14.21 -21.80
C GLN A 10 35.04 -14.22 -20.28
N ALA A 11 35.55 -13.14 -19.72
CA ALA A 11 35.56 -12.92 -18.27
C ALA A 11 34.14 -13.06 -17.70
N PRO A 12 33.99 -13.69 -16.50
CA PRO A 12 32.68 -13.84 -15.91
C PRO A 12 32.05 -12.46 -15.70
N GLU A 13 30.81 -12.28 -16.20
CA GLU A 13 30.00 -11.10 -15.97
C GLU A 13 30.03 -10.71 -14.49
N GLU A 14 30.35 -9.47 -14.20
CA GLU A 14 30.33 -8.90 -12.86
C GLU A 14 28.97 -9.22 -12.26
N ILE A 15 28.97 -9.99 -11.16
CA ILE A 15 27.76 -10.27 -10.37
C ILE A 15 27.24 -8.93 -9.90
N ASP A 16 26.14 -8.49 -10.49
CA ASP A 16 25.46 -7.23 -10.16
C ASP A 16 25.25 -7.12 -8.65
N LYS A 17 25.88 -6.12 -8.06
CA LYS A 17 25.65 -5.81 -6.65
C LYS A 17 24.21 -5.40 -6.47
N ALA A 18 23.59 -5.99 -5.45
CA ALA A 18 22.24 -5.64 -5.08
C ALA A 18 22.04 -4.12 -5.00
N PRO A 19 20.99 -3.60 -5.58
CA PRO A 19 20.64 -2.20 -5.39
C PRO A 19 20.31 -1.93 -3.91
N PRO A 20 20.54 -0.69 -3.42
CA PRO A 20 20.18 -0.33 -2.06
C PRO A 20 18.69 -0.57 -1.81
N PHE A 21 18.37 -1.05 -0.60
CA PHE A 21 16.99 -1.27 -0.19
C PHE A 21 16.16 0.02 -0.36
N GLY A 22 14.98 -0.11 -0.98
CA GLY A 22 14.08 1.01 -1.25
C GLY A 22 14.48 1.88 -2.44
N SER A 23 15.61 1.60 -3.13
CA SER A 23 15.97 2.28 -4.36
C SER A 23 15.07 1.85 -5.52
N ILE A 24 15.08 2.63 -6.60
CA ILE A 24 14.28 2.32 -7.80
C ILE A 24 14.73 1.01 -8.45
N GLU A 25 16.02 0.75 -8.45
CA GLU A 25 16.61 -0.47 -8.98
C GLU A 25 16.10 -1.70 -8.22
N TRP A 26 15.82 -1.53 -6.91
CA TRP A 26 15.22 -2.57 -6.08
C TRP A 26 13.82 -2.96 -6.53
N ILE A 27 13.03 -2.00 -7.04
CA ILE A 27 11.72 -2.25 -7.63
C ILE A 27 11.87 -3.03 -8.93
N TYR A 28 12.72 -2.58 -9.84
CA TYR A 28 12.98 -3.29 -11.10
C TYR A 28 13.45 -4.72 -10.85
N TYR A 29 14.26 -4.87 -9.86
CA TYR A 29 14.80 -6.14 -9.46
C TYR A 29 13.72 -7.16 -9.05
N TRP A 30 12.65 -6.68 -8.40
CA TRP A 30 11.51 -7.48 -7.97
C TRP A 30 10.37 -7.49 -8.98
N SER A 31 10.35 -6.55 -9.90
CA SER A 31 9.34 -6.42 -10.95
C SER A 31 9.75 -7.03 -12.28
N GLU A 32 10.86 -7.77 -12.36
CA GLU A 32 11.30 -8.50 -13.56
C GLU A 32 10.25 -9.55 -14.01
N PHE A 33 9.01 -9.14 -14.02
CA PHE A 33 7.93 -9.84 -14.66
C PHE A 33 7.72 -9.24 -16.03
N GLU A 34 8.05 -10.02 -17.05
CA GLU A 34 7.53 -9.83 -18.39
C GLU A 34 6.00 -9.97 -18.31
N GLY A 35 5.30 -8.87 -18.11
CA GLY A 35 3.85 -8.89 -18.09
C GLY A 35 3.22 -7.78 -17.25
N SER A 36 1.90 -7.70 -17.32
CA SER A 36 1.11 -6.82 -16.48
C SER A 36 1.15 -7.33 -15.03
N LEU A 37 1.22 -6.40 -14.07
CA LEU A 37 1.11 -6.68 -12.64
C LEU A 37 -0.35 -6.46 -12.20
N PRO A 38 -1.32 -7.32 -12.55
CA PRO A 38 -2.73 -7.04 -12.38
C PRO A 38 -3.10 -6.86 -10.91
N THR A 39 -3.99 -5.91 -10.62
CA THR A 39 -4.48 -5.54 -9.30
C THR A 39 -5.98 -5.34 -9.37
N PRO A 40 -6.77 -5.65 -8.33
CA PRO A 40 -6.37 -6.09 -6.97
C PRO A 40 -6.05 -7.58 -6.87
N ILE A 41 -5.39 -7.97 -5.76
CA ILE A 41 -5.04 -9.37 -5.48
C ILE A 41 -5.46 -9.81 -4.07
N ASP A 42 -5.48 -11.11 -3.85
CA ASP A 42 -5.56 -11.68 -2.50
C ASP A 42 -4.16 -11.68 -1.86
N VAL A 43 -4.01 -11.02 -0.71
CA VAL A 43 -2.78 -11.06 0.07
C VAL A 43 -2.90 -12.09 1.20
N SER A 44 -1.84 -12.85 1.44
CA SER A 44 -1.84 -13.90 2.45
C SER A 44 -0.57 -13.87 3.27
N ILE A 45 -0.71 -14.01 4.59
CA ILE A 45 0.44 -14.07 5.50
C ILE A 45 1.31 -15.29 5.17
N THR A 46 0.70 -16.45 4.93
CA THR A 46 1.40 -17.69 4.63
C THR A 46 2.07 -17.72 3.27
N GLY A 47 1.54 -16.92 2.33
CA GLY A 47 2.06 -16.81 0.97
C GLY A 47 2.98 -15.61 0.76
N SER A 48 3.35 -14.89 1.81
CA SER A 48 4.18 -13.68 1.74
C SER A 48 5.58 -13.92 2.29
N LEU A 49 6.54 -13.19 1.76
CA LEU A 49 7.91 -13.16 2.26
C LEU A 49 7.96 -12.19 3.45
N LYS A 50 8.37 -12.68 4.60
CA LYS A 50 8.58 -11.82 5.76
C LYS A 50 9.81 -10.94 5.50
N TYR A 51 9.65 -9.65 5.65
CA TYR A 51 10.72 -8.68 5.42
C TYR A 51 10.71 -7.61 6.51
N TRP A 52 11.87 -7.14 6.90
CA TRP A 52 12.02 -6.08 7.87
C TRP A 52 12.24 -4.73 7.16
N CYS A 53 11.49 -3.72 7.62
CA CYS A 53 11.72 -2.32 7.28
C CYS A 53 11.78 -1.51 8.57
N PRO A 54 12.41 -0.34 8.58
CA PRO A 54 12.22 0.66 9.63
C PRO A 54 10.74 1.01 9.77
N ASP A 55 10.40 1.76 10.82
CA ASP A 55 9.06 2.29 10.99
C ASP A 55 8.68 3.22 9.83
N LEU A 56 7.40 3.18 9.46
CA LEU A 56 6.83 4.17 8.57
C LEU A 56 6.64 5.49 9.35
N GLU A 57 7.17 6.56 8.84
CA GLU A 57 7.13 7.88 9.45
C GLU A 57 6.04 8.74 8.82
N TRP A 58 5.23 9.39 9.67
CA TRP A 58 4.05 10.16 9.28
C TRP A 58 4.23 11.63 9.66
N TYR A 59 4.34 12.51 8.68
CA TYR A 59 4.58 13.94 8.91
C TYR A 59 3.38 14.78 8.51
N ASN A 60 3.04 15.77 9.33
CA ASN A 60 1.99 16.78 9.10
C ASN A 60 0.55 16.25 9.00
N PHE A 61 0.28 15.00 9.40
CA PHE A 61 -1.06 14.42 9.30
C PHE A 61 -2.07 15.05 10.26
N ASP A 62 -1.61 15.69 11.35
CA ASP A 62 -2.43 16.45 12.31
C ASP A 62 -2.67 17.90 11.89
N VAL A 63 -2.01 18.35 10.82
CA VAL A 63 -2.16 19.72 10.31
C VAL A 63 -3.47 19.86 9.54
N TYR A 64 -4.30 20.81 9.97
CA TYR A 64 -5.56 21.08 9.29
C TYR A 64 -5.35 21.57 7.85
N PRO A 65 -5.99 20.94 6.87
CA PRO A 65 -6.00 21.43 5.51
C PRO A 65 -6.75 22.77 5.44
N HIS A 66 -6.32 23.65 4.54
CA HIS A 66 -7.05 24.89 4.27
C HIS A 66 -8.39 24.64 3.57
N LYS A 67 -8.46 23.62 2.73
CA LYS A 67 -9.65 23.23 1.97
C LYS A 67 -9.68 21.72 1.81
N VAL A 68 -10.88 21.15 1.98
CA VAL A 68 -11.19 19.77 1.62
C VAL A 68 -12.34 19.78 0.64
N LYS A 69 -12.19 19.02 -0.43
CA LYS A 69 -13.18 18.85 -1.48
C LYS A 69 -13.45 17.38 -1.67
N ILE A 70 -14.71 17.00 -1.72
CA ILE A 70 -15.14 15.68 -2.19
C ILE A 70 -15.83 15.82 -3.54
N THR A 71 -15.68 14.80 -4.37
CA THR A 71 -16.25 14.75 -5.72
C THR A 71 -16.80 13.36 -5.96
N ASN A 72 -18.05 13.26 -6.38
CA ASN A 72 -18.55 12.05 -7.01
C ASN A 72 -18.09 12.05 -8.47
N THR A 73 -17.14 11.18 -8.81
CA THR A 73 -16.62 11.06 -10.19
C THR A 73 -17.58 10.29 -11.10
N GLY A 74 -18.66 9.72 -10.54
CA GLY A 74 -19.52 8.72 -11.18
C GLY A 74 -19.00 7.29 -11.03
N TYR A 75 -17.71 7.12 -10.73
CA TYR A 75 -17.09 5.82 -10.51
C TYR A 75 -16.71 5.60 -9.05
N THR A 76 -16.27 6.65 -8.37
CA THR A 76 -15.90 6.65 -6.95
C THR A 76 -16.08 8.03 -6.35
N VAL A 77 -16.01 8.11 -5.03
CA VAL A 77 -15.83 9.37 -4.31
C VAL A 77 -14.35 9.69 -4.22
N LEU A 78 -13.96 10.84 -4.71
CA LEU A 78 -12.61 11.36 -4.62
C LEU A 78 -12.55 12.47 -3.56
N LEU A 79 -11.66 12.32 -2.57
CA LEU A 79 -11.38 13.35 -1.59
C LEU A 79 -10.00 13.95 -1.88
N GLY A 80 -9.96 15.25 -2.11
CA GLY A 80 -8.74 16.03 -2.24
C GLY A 80 -8.66 17.10 -1.17
N ALA A 81 -7.45 17.42 -0.74
CA ALA A 81 -7.22 18.45 0.26
C ALA A 81 -6.05 19.35 -0.12
N LYS A 82 -6.07 20.60 0.36
CA LYS A 82 -5.00 21.59 0.13
C LYS A 82 -4.57 22.21 1.45
N TRP A 83 -3.28 22.37 1.62
CA TRP A 83 -2.64 23.03 2.77
C TRP A 83 -2.04 24.37 2.34
N ARG A 84 -1.89 25.29 3.28
CA ARG A 84 -1.14 26.56 3.08
C ARG A 84 0.34 26.35 3.35
N ALA A 85 0.65 25.45 4.25
CA ALA A 85 1.99 24.97 4.57
C ALA A 85 2.29 23.67 3.82
N GLU A 86 3.31 22.98 4.23
CA GLU A 86 3.68 21.69 3.69
C GLU A 86 2.55 20.67 3.87
N ARG A 87 2.22 19.95 2.80
CA ARG A 87 1.21 18.89 2.87
C ARG A 87 1.73 17.66 3.62
N PRO A 88 0.84 16.81 4.15
CA PRO A 88 1.22 15.56 4.78
C PRO A 88 2.07 14.67 3.86
N TYR A 89 3.03 13.95 4.43
CA TYR A 89 3.91 13.05 3.69
C TYR A 89 4.40 11.88 4.53
N LEU A 90 4.88 10.85 3.83
CA LEU A 90 5.47 9.63 4.37
C LEU A 90 6.98 9.63 4.11
N LEU A 91 7.71 9.09 5.08
CA LEU A 91 9.11 8.67 4.99
C LEU A 91 9.29 7.35 5.76
N GLY A 92 10.51 6.82 5.77
CA GLY A 92 10.79 5.57 6.49
C GLY A 92 10.08 4.36 5.90
N GLY A 93 9.99 3.28 6.62
CA GLY A 93 9.46 2.04 6.08
C GLY A 93 10.21 1.63 4.80
N PRO A 94 9.50 1.35 3.70
CA PRO A 94 10.10 1.02 2.41
C PRO A 94 10.45 2.27 1.57
N PHE A 95 10.48 3.47 2.16
CA PHE A 95 10.67 4.73 1.46
C PHE A 95 11.93 5.45 1.91
N SER A 96 12.89 5.62 1.00
CA SER A 96 14.05 6.49 1.18
C SER A 96 13.74 7.97 0.88
N GLU A 97 12.65 8.21 0.16
CA GLU A 97 12.27 9.52 -0.37
C GLU A 97 10.87 9.94 0.10
N LYS A 98 10.67 11.24 0.20
CA LYS A 98 9.41 11.83 0.62
C LYS A 98 8.27 11.51 -0.36
N HIS A 99 7.19 10.88 0.14
CA HIS A 99 5.95 10.65 -0.59
C HIS A 99 4.84 11.53 -0.02
N VAL A 100 4.41 12.52 -0.81
CA VAL A 100 3.42 13.50 -0.39
C VAL A 100 2.00 13.03 -0.67
N PHE A 101 1.06 13.35 0.24
CA PHE A 101 -0.35 13.04 0.09
C PHE A 101 -0.91 13.65 -1.21
N SER A 102 -1.71 12.88 -1.92
CA SER A 102 -2.42 13.32 -3.11
C SER A 102 -3.93 13.34 -2.93
N GLN A 103 -4.53 12.17 -2.72
CA GLN A 103 -5.98 11.99 -2.70
C GLN A 103 -6.39 10.74 -1.95
N VAL A 104 -7.69 10.66 -1.65
CA VAL A 104 -8.35 9.44 -1.16
C VAL A 104 -9.50 9.09 -2.10
N HIS A 105 -9.70 7.79 -2.35
CA HIS A 105 -10.90 7.29 -3.01
C HIS A 105 -11.40 6.00 -2.37
N PHE A 106 -12.59 5.55 -2.76
CA PHE A 106 -13.30 4.48 -2.07
C PHE A 106 -13.85 3.45 -3.05
N HIS A 107 -13.83 2.19 -2.60
CA HIS A 107 -14.50 1.09 -3.24
C HIS A 107 -15.52 0.48 -2.29
N TRP A 108 -16.69 0.13 -2.82
CA TRP A 108 -17.79 -0.45 -2.04
C TRP A 108 -18.58 -1.47 -2.86
N GLY A 109 -19.40 -2.26 -2.16
CA GLY A 109 -20.25 -3.28 -2.76
C GLY A 109 -21.74 -3.03 -2.58
N SER A 110 -22.54 -3.81 -3.26
CA SER A 110 -24.00 -3.73 -3.21
C SER A 110 -24.59 -4.14 -1.86
N ASN A 111 -23.81 -4.86 -1.05
CA ASN A 111 -24.17 -5.35 0.27
C ASN A 111 -22.97 -5.31 1.23
N MET A 112 -23.12 -5.84 2.46
CA MET A 112 -22.03 -5.83 3.46
C MET A 112 -21.07 -7.02 3.33
N MET A 113 -21.28 -7.92 2.38
CA MET A 113 -20.44 -9.11 2.17
C MET A 113 -19.41 -8.95 1.06
N GLU A 114 -19.46 -7.83 0.34
CA GLU A 114 -18.56 -7.52 -0.78
C GLU A 114 -18.29 -6.03 -0.84
N GLY A 115 -17.19 -5.62 -1.48
CA GLY A 115 -16.92 -4.20 -1.71
C GLY A 115 -15.45 -3.83 -1.70
N SER A 116 -14.60 -4.53 -0.95
CA SER A 116 -13.17 -4.32 -1.04
C SER A 116 -12.62 -4.86 -2.37
N GLU A 117 -11.64 -4.18 -2.91
CA GLU A 117 -10.85 -4.66 -4.04
C GLU A 117 -9.87 -5.74 -3.58
N HIS A 118 -9.07 -5.44 -2.55
CA HIS A 118 -8.15 -6.41 -1.96
C HIS A 118 -8.88 -7.35 -1.00
N THR A 119 -8.35 -8.56 -0.88
CA THR A 119 -8.73 -9.53 0.15
C THR A 119 -7.52 -9.95 0.96
N VAL A 120 -7.74 -10.41 2.17
CA VAL A 120 -6.69 -10.97 3.03
C VAL A 120 -7.10 -12.39 3.40
N ASP A 121 -6.29 -13.38 3.01
CA ASP A 121 -6.60 -14.81 3.16
C ASP A 121 -8.04 -15.12 2.67
N LYS A 122 -8.38 -14.63 1.47
CA LYS A 122 -9.68 -14.75 0.78
C LYS A 122 -10.86 -14.09 1.50
N ARG A 123 -10.61 -13.33 2.57
CA ARG A 123 -11.65 -12.59 3.26
C ARG A 123 -11.94 -11.28 2.53
N ILE A 124 -13.19 -11.11 2.13
CA ILE A 124 -13.73 -9.90 1.50
C ILE A 124 -14.25 -8.98 2.60
N TYR A 125 -14.23 -7.66 2.33
CA TYR A 125 -14.70 -6.63 3.24
C TYR A 125 -15.79 -5.77 2.58
N PRO A 126 -16.66 -5.10 3.35
CA PRO A 126 -17.73 -4.25 2.83
C PRO A 126 -17.26 -3.10 1.95
N ALA A 127 -16.07 -2.60 2.19
CA ALA A 127 -15.48 -1.50 1.45
C ALA A 127 -13.97 -1.42 1.63
N GLU A 128 -13.35 -0.58 0.83
CA GLU A 128 -11.93 -0.26 0.88
C GLU A 128 -11.72 1.24 0.64
N MET A 129 -10.86 1.85 1.44
CA MET A 129 -10.40 3.22 1.23
C MET A 129 -8.96 3.21 0.77
N GLN A 130 -8.68 3.83 -0.35
CA GLN A 130 -7.35 3.92 -0.95
C GLN A 130 -6.79 5.33 -0.82
N VAL A 131 -5.66 5.46 -0.15
CA VAL A 131 -4.97 6.73 0.08
C VAL A 131 -3.73 6.79 -0.78
N THR A 132 -3.71 7.72 -1.72
CA THR A 132 -2.64 7.86 -2.71
C THR A 132 -1.62 8.89 -2.27
N PHE A 133 -0.35 8.52 -2.38
CA PHE A 133 0.81 9.39 -2.21
C PHE A 133 1.69 9.32 -3.44
N PHE A 134 2.47 10.35 -3.69
CA PHE A 134 3.45 10.34 -4.77
C PHE A 134 4.79 10.92 -4.32
N LYS A 135 5.86 10.42 -4.89
CA LYS A 135 7.23 10.86 -4.62
C LYS A 135 7.37 12.33 -4.98
N SER A 136 7.77 13.14 -4.02
CA SER A 136 7.78 14.62 -4.16
C SER A 136 8.69 15.15 -5.25
N GLU A 137 9.73 14.39 -5.60
CA GLU A 137 10.67 14.68 -6.68
C GLU A 137 9.97 14.89 -8.04
N TYR A 138 8.91 14.13 -8.29
CA TYR A 138 8.16 14.22 -9.55
C TYR A 138 7.13 15.34 -9.61
N MET A 139 7.04 16.19 -8.59
CA MET A 139 6.22 17.39 -8.52
C MET A 139 4.70 17.15 -8.61
N THR A 140 4.22 16.26 -9.46
CA THR A 140 2.80 15.92 -9.63
C THR A 140 2.57 14.42 -9.58
N GLN A 141 1.36 13.99 -9.18
CA GLN A 141 0.99 12.57 -9.24
C GLN A 141 1.04 12.03 -10.69
N GLN A 142 0.68 12.87 -11.67
CA GLN A 142 0.65 12.44 -13.07
C GLN A 142 2.06 12.15 -13.60
N ASP A 143 3.03 12.96 -13.23
CA ASP A 143 4.43 12.70 -13.62
C ASP A 143 4.98 11.50 -12.84
N ALA A 144 4.67 11.40 -11.54
CA ALA A 144 5.06 10.28 -10.70
C ALA A 144 4.54 8.91 -11.22
N LEU A 145 3.36 8.86 -11.81
CA LEU A 145 2.79 7.63 -12.39
C LEU A 145 3.63 7.06 -13.54
N ARG A 146 4.48 7.86 -14.17
CA ARG A 146 5.37 7.41 -15.24
C ARG A 146 6.61 6.68 -14.73
N HIS A 147 6.77 6.65 -13.40
CA HIS A 147 7.92 6.06 -12.72
C HIS A 147 7.44 4.95 -11.77
N PRO A 148 8.06 3.76 -11.80
CA PRO A 148 7.61 2.62 -10.98
C PRO A 148 7.73 2.86 -9.47
N ASP A 149 8.60 3.80 -9.04
CA ASP A 149 8.76 4.23 -7.64
C ASP A 149 7.93 5.46 -7.28
N GLY A 150 7.23 6.02 -8.27
CA GLY A 150 6.62 7.34 -8.16
C GLY A 150 5.37 7.40 -7.29
N VAL A 151 4.57 6.33 -7.27
CA VAL A 151 3.28 6.33 -6.56
C VAL A 151 3.18 5.17 -5.58
N VAL A 152 2.63 5.46 -4.41
CA VAL A 152 2.26 4.46 -3.41
C VAL A 152 0.79 4.65 -3.02
N ILE A 153 0.08 3.54 -2.84
CA ILE A 153 -1.32 3.53 -2.43
C ILE A 153 -1.45 2.68 -1.17
N ILE A 154 -2.02 3.26 -0.12
CA ILE A 154 -2.35 2.55 1.12
C ILE A 154 -3.82 2.16 1.08
N CYS A 155 -4.10 0.85 1.22
CA CYS A 155 -5.43 0.27 1.16
C CYS A 155 -5.94 -0.06 2.56
N TYR A 156 -6.80 0.78 3.11
CA TYR A 156 -7.48 0.49 4.38
C TYR A 156 -8.75 -0.32 4.11
N LEU A 157 -8.76 -1.56 4.59
CA LEU A 157 -9.94 -2.41 4.54
C LEU A 157 -10.96 -1.91 5.57
N ILE A 158 -12.22 -1.80 5.16
CA ILE A 158 -13.31 -1.30 5.99
C ILE A 158 -14.15 -2.49 6.45
N LYS A 159 -14.20 -2.72 7.76
CA LYS A 159 -14.98 -3.77 8.40
C LYS A 159 -16.39 -3.29 8.71
N TYR A 160 -17.32 -4.23 8.84
CA TYR A 160 -18.62 -3.93 9.40
C TYR A 160 -18.50 -3.54 10.88
N GLY A 161 -19.14 -2.42 11.24
CA GLY A 161 -19.30 -1.93 12.58
C GLY A 161 -20.79 -1.75 12.93
N VAL A 162 -21.19 -2.04 14.16
CA VAL A 162 -22.57 -1.83 14.60
C VAL A 162 -22.89 -0.33 14.65
N ASN A 163 -21.94 0.46 15.12
CA ASN A 163 -22.05 1.91 15.21
C ASN A 163 -21.37 2.60 14.04
N SER A 164 -21.83 3.80 13.72
CA SER A 164 -21.18 4.65 12.73
C SER A 164 -19.78 5.05 13.20
N ASP A 165 -18.80 4.95 12.30
CA ASP A 165 -17.44 5.43 12.54
C ASP A 165 -17.39 6.94 12.25
N GLU A 166 -16.90 7.73 13.20
CA GLU A 166 -16.81 9.19 13.10
C GLU A 166 -15.90 9.64 11.94
N ARG A 167 -14.89 8.85 11.60
CA ARG A 167 -13.96 9.12 10.50
C ARG A 167 -14.68 9.12 9.17
N LEU A 168 -15.46 8.07 8.91
CA LEU A 168 -16.27 7.99 7.69
C LEU A 168 -17.45 8.96 7.71
N GLN A 169 -18.04 9.22 8.88
CA GLN A 169 -19.19 10.11 9.03
C GLN A 169 -18.87 11.50 8.47
N TRP A 170 -17.67 12.02 8.74
CA TRP A 170 -17.21 13.30 8.20
C TRP A 170 -17.29 13.37 6.66
N VAL A 171 -16.95 12.27 5.96
CA VAL A 171 -17.02 12.21 4.49
C VAL A 171 -18.47 12.03 4.02
N VAL A 172 -19.19 11.10 4.65
CA VAL A 172 -20.56 10.72 4.30
C VAL A 172 -21.55 11.90 4.42
N GLU A 173 -21.37 12.80 5.39
CA GLU A 173 -22.18 14.01 5.54
C GLU A 173 -22.17 14.92 4.30
N GLY A 174 -21.18 14.81 3.48
CA GLY A 174 -21.09 15.55 2.23
C GLY A 174 -21.82 14.92 1.06
N PHE A 175 -22.23 13.65 1.15
CA PHE A 175 -22.73 12.88 0.00
C PHE A 175 -24.06 13.38 -0.56
N THR A 176 -24.93 13.91 0.28
CA THR A 176 -26.20 14.52 -0.17
C THR A 176 -26.00 15.68 -1.15
N ARG A 177 -24.82 16.31 -1.14
CA ARG A 177 -24.46 17.43 -2.01
C ARG A 177 -23.69 17.03 -3.25
N ILE A 178 -23.38 15.73 -3.39
CA ILE A 178 -22.64 15.17 -4.53
C ILE A 178 -23.31 13.89 -5.05
N GLN A 179 -24.61 13.76 -4.88
CA GLN A 179 -25.34 12.55 -5.32
C GLN A 179 -25.19 12.31 -6.81
N GLU A 180 -25.29 13.35 -7.62
CA GLU A 180 -25.12 13.28 -9.08
C GLU A 180 -23.64 13.08 -9.45
N ALA A 181 -23.40 12.35 -10.54
CA ALA A 181 -22.07 12.18 -11.09
C ALA A 181 -21.44 13.50 -11.52
N GLN A 182 -20.11 13.61 -11.44
CA GLN A 182 -19.32 14.79 -11.77
C GLN A 182 -19.62 16.03 -10.90
N THR A 183 -20.31 15.86 -9.77
CA THR A 183 -20.56 16.92 -8.81
C THR A 183 -19.54 16.94 -7.69
N SER A 184 -19.33 18.09 -7.10
CA SER A 184 -18.36 18.25 -6.02
C SER A 184 -18.79 19.28 -4.99
N THR A 185 -18.38 19.07 -3.75
CA THR A 185 -18.65 20.01 -2.64
C THR A 185 -17.43 20.14 -1.73
N ARG A 186 -17.42 21.21 -0.95
CA ARG A 186 -16.46 21.37 0.15
C ARG A 186 -17.07 20.82 1.43
N ILE A 187 -16.25 20.10 2.18
CA ILE A 187 -16.57 19.65 3.54
C ILE A 187 -15.67 20.38 4.55
N GLY A 188 -16.03 20.29 5.83
CA GLY A 188 -15.23 20.90 6.90
C GLY A 188 -13.78 20.42 6.87
N PRO A 189 -12.81 21.28 7.18
CA PRO A 189 -11.41 20.87 7.21
C PRO A 189 -11.12 20.04 8.47
N TYR A 190 -10.79 18.78 8.28
CA TYR A 190 -10.26 17.91 9.32
C TYR A 190 -8.83 17.45 8.94
N PRO A 191 -7.96 17.22 9.93
CA PRO A 191 -6.65 16.64 9.67
C PRO A 191 -6.79 15.19 9.20
N LEU A 192 -5.85 14.73 8.36
CA LEU A 192 -5.90 13.38 7.81
C LEU A 192 -5.79 12.29 8.87
N SER A 193 -5.13 12.56 9.99
CA SER A 193 -5.04 11.65 11.15
C SER A 193 -6.43 11.28 11.74
N ARG A 194 -7.45 12.10 11.46
CA ARG A 194 -8.84 11.82 11.84
C ARG A 194 -9.64 11.08 10.77
N LEU A 195 -9.13 10.95 9.56
CA LEU A 195 -9.79 10.20 8.50
C LEU A 195 -9.39 8.73 8.50
N PHE A 196 -8.12 8.45 8.71
CA PHE A 196 -7.58 7.09 8.76
C PHE A 196 -6.49 6.97 9.83
N PRO A 197 -6.31 5.77 10.42
CA PRO A 197 -5.27 5.55 11.40
C PRO A 197 -3.88 5.60 10.75
N MET A 198 -2.96 6.32 11.36
CA MET A 198 -1.54 6.11 11.11
C MET A 198 -1.18 4.76 11.74
N PHE A 199 -0.54 3.90 11.00
CA PHE A 199 -0.16 2.57 11.49
C PHE A 199 1.34 2.45 11.65
N PHE A 200 1.75 1.67 12.64
CA PHE A 200 3.14 1.34 12.96
C PHE A 200 3.32 -0.18 13.09
N GLU A 201 2.24 -0.91 12.81
CA GLU A 201 2.20 -2.36 12.86
C GLU A 201 2.47 -2.96 11.48
N ASP A 202 2.19 -4.27 11.41
CA ASP A 202 2.37 -5.10 10.22
C ASP A 202 1.54 -4.61 9.02
N TYR A 203 2.12 -4.71 7.85
CA TYR A 203 1.44 -4.46 6.57
C TYR A 203 2.01 -5.33 5.47
N PHE A 204 1.21 -5.54 4.43
CA PHE A 204 1.70 -6.13 3.18
C PHE A 204 2.19 -5.04 2.26
N LEU A 205 3.26 -5.34 1.53
CA LEU A 205 3.80 -4.51 0.45
C LEU A 205 3.94 -5.36 -0.81
N TYR A 206 3.47 -4.84 -1.94
CA TYR A 206 3.68 -5.47 -3.23
C TYR A 206 3.62 -4.44 -4.37
N TRP A 207 4.15 -4.81 -5.54
CA TRP A 207 4.03 -4.00 -6.75
C TRP A 207 2.88 -4.51 -7.60
N GLY A 208 2.04 -3.58 -8.03
CA GLY A 208 0.87 -3.89 -8.83
C GLY A 208 0.47 -2.75 -9.74
N SER A 209 -0.48 -3.00 -10.60
CA SER A 209 -0.95 -2.00 -11.55
C SER A 209 -1.98 -1.05 -10.93
N LEU A 210 -1.97 0.19 -11.39
CA LEU A 210 -3.08 1.13 -11.26
C LEU A 210 -3.66 1.39 -12.64
N ASN A 211 -4.88 0.94 -12.86
CA ASN A 211 -5.59 1.18 -14.11
C ASN A 211 -6.41 2.46 -14.00
N THR A 212 -6.20 3.38 -14.92
CA THR A 212 -7.01 4.60 -14.99
C THR A 212 -8.29 4.35 -15.80
N VAL A 213 -9.27 5.25 -15.63
CA VAL A 213 -10.52 5.22 -16.43
C VAL A 213 -10.25 5.32 -17.93
N LYS A 214 -9.10 5.87 -18.33
CA LYS A 214 -8.68 5.97 -19.73
C LYS A 214 -8.04 4.67 -20.27
N GLY A 215 -7.93 3.63 -19.47
CA GLY A 215 -7.30 2.38 -19.85
C GLY A 215 -5.77 2.38 -19.77
N GLU A 216 -5.17 3.45 -19.22
CA GLU A 216 -3.74 3.48 -18.96
C GLU A 216 -3.41 2.59 -17.76
N ASN A 217 -2.29 1.91 -17.81
CA ASN A 217 -1.82 1.01 -16.77
C ASN A 217 -0.45 1.50 -16.26
N PHE A 218 -0.36 1.74 -14.98
CA PHE A 218 0.85 2.22 -14.31
C PHE A 218 1.28 1.25 -13.21
N THR A 219 2.56 1.07 -13.03
CA THR A 219 3.10 0.31 -11.90
C THR A 219 3.16 1.20 -10.67
N VAL A 220 2.58 0.72 -9.56
CA VAL A 220 2.58 1.43 -8.28
C VAL A 220 2.89 0.46 -7.14
N ARG A 221 3.26 1.01 -5.99
CA ARG A 221 3.43 0.24 -4.76
C ARG A 221 2.13 0.24 -3.97
N TRP A 222 1.72 -0.94 -3.53
CA TRP A 222 0.53 -1.16 -2.72
C TRP A 222 0.92 -1.54 -1.30
N LEU A 223 0.36 -0.84 -0.31
CA LEU A 223 0.47 -1.18 1.09
C LEU A 223 -0.91 -1.55 1.62
N VAL A 224 -1.03 -2.74 2.21
CA VAL A 224 -2.27 -3.19 2.85
C VAL A 224 -1.98 -3.37 4.35
N PRO A 225 -2.30 -2.38 5.19
CA PRO A 225 -2.00 -2.45 6.61
C PRO A 225 -2.96 -3.39 7.36
N ARG A 226 -2.50 -3.88 8.51
CA ARG A 226 -3.35 -4.57 9.47
C ARG A 226 -4.42 -3.66 10.06
N ALA A 227 -4.11 -2.37 10.21
CA ALA A 227 -5.05 -1.36 10.67
C ALA A 227 -6.26 -1.26 9.72
N THR A 228 -7.46 -1.34 10.27
CA THR A 228 -8.71 -1.32 9.52
C THR A 228 -9.60 -0.18 9.99
N LEU A 229 -10.51 0.23 9.11
CA LEU A 229 -11.61 1.13 9.42
C LEU A 229 -12.89 0.33 9.68
N TYR A 230 -13.91 1.02 10.15
CA TYR A 230 -15.24 0.47 10.34
C TYR A 230 -16.29 1.31 9.62
N ALA A 231 -17.37 0.66 9.20
CA ALA A 231 -18.55 1.33 8.68
C ALA A 231 -19.82 0.66 9.18
N SER A 232 -20.79 1.45 9.60
CA SER A 232 -22.12 0.93 9.89
C SER A 232 -22.89 0.65 8.59
N PHE A 233 -23.97 -0.10 8.72
CA PHE A 233 -24.88 -0.35 7.60
C PHE A 233 -25.42 0.96 7.01
N GLU A 234 -25.78 1.93 7.85
CA GLU A 234 -26.31 3.22 7.42
C GLU A 234 -25.26 4.04 6.66
N GLN A 235 -24.01 4.05 7.11
CA GLN A 235 -22.93 4.73 6.38
C GLN A 235 -22.71 4.10 5.00
N MET A 236 -22.68 2.77 4.90
CA MET A 236 -22.52 2.09 3.62
C MET A 236 -23.72 2.29 2.68
N LYS A 237 -24.90 2.49 3.23
CA LYS A 237 -26.10 2.82 2.46
C LYS A 237 -25.96 4.18 1.76
N GLU A 238 -25.30 5.15 2.39
CA GLU A 238 -25.07 6.47 1.77
C GLU A 238 -24.16 6.39 0.55
N PHE A 239 -23.13 5.53 0.56
CA PHE A 239 -22.29 5.29 -0.62
C PHE A 239 -23.11 4.81 -1.82
N ARG A 240 -24.09 3.93 -1.59
CA ARG A 240 -24.95 3.32 -2.64
C ARG A 240 -26.00 4.26 -3.20
N LYS A 241 -26.22 5.44 -2.59
CA LYS A 241 -27.10 6.49 -3.10
C LYS A 241 -26.43 7.41 -4.11
N LEU A 242 -25.11 7.36 -4.23
CA LEU A 242 -24.37 8.13 -5.21
C LEU A 242 -24.66 7.58 -6.62
N TRP A 243 -24.76 8.46 -7.59
CA TRP A 243 -25.07 8.07 -8.95
C TRP A 243 -23.82 7.85 -9.80
N ASN A 244 -23.93 6.90 -10.70
CA ASN A 244 -22.93 6.61 -11.72
C ASN A 244 -23.11 7.56 -12.94
N PRO A 245 -22.25 7.50 -13.99
CA PRO A 245 -22.35 8.38 -15.15
C PRO A 245 -23.59 8.18 -16.02
N TRP A 246 -24.38 7.15 -15.75
CA TRP A 246 -25.63 6.81 -16.48
C TRP A 246 -26.89 7.20 -15.69
N ASP A 247 -26.74 8.07 -14.68
CA ASP A 247 -27.83 8.55 -13.82
C ASP A 247 -28.54 7.45 -13.01
N GLU A 248 -27.79 6.40 -12.65
CA GLU A 248 -28.29 5.30 -11.84
C GLU A 248 -27.49 5.22 -10.52
N PRO A 249 -28.09 4.66 -9.44
CA PRO A 249 -27.38 4.43 -8.20
C PRO A 249 -26.13 3.55 -8.41
N ASN A 250 -24.97 4.03 -7.96
CA ASN A 250 -23.72 3.29 -8.01
C ASN A 250 -23.65 2.27 -6.87
N LEU A 251 -24.29 1.12 -7.06
CA LEU A 251 -24.41 0.12 -6.02
C LEU A 251 -23.08 -0.55 -5.68
N ARG A 252 -22.15 -0.61 -6.63
CA ARG A 252 -20.82 -1.21 -6.45
C ARG A 252 -19.82 -0.63 -7.45
N ASN A 253 -18.57 -0.55 -7.04
CA ASN A 253 -17.48 -0.05 -7.89
C ASN A 253 -16.14 -0.77 -7.70
N PHE A 254 -16.12 -1.92 -7.02
CA PHE A 254 -14.91 -2.71 -6.88
C PHE A 254 -14.67 -3.59 -8.11
N ARG A 255 -13.39 -3.81 -8.42
CA ARG A 255 -12.95 -4.70 -9.50
C ARG A 255 -12.81 -6.13 -8.99
N PRO A 256 -12.93 -7.14 -9.84
CA PRO A 256 -12.68 -8.52 -9.47
C PRO A 256 -11.20 -8.72 -9.13
N LEU A 257 -10.94 -9.68 -8.23
CA LEU A 257 -9.59 -10.12 -7.92
C LEU A 257 -8.88 -10.63 -9.18
N GLN A 258 -7.61 -10.32 -9.25
CA GLN A 258 -6.71 -10.77 -10.30
C GLN A 258 -5.79 -11.87 -9.77
N GLU A 259 -5.25 -12.67 -10.67
CA GLU A 259 -4.25 -13.67 -10.31
C GLU A 259 -2.98 -12.99 -9.83
N ARG A 260 -2.43 -13.53 -8.75
CA ARG A 260 -1.18 -13.05 -8.18
C ARG A 260 0.01 -13.33 -9.10
N HIS A 261 -0.05 -14.42 -9.87
CA HIS A 261 1.08 -15.02 -10.58
C HIS A 261 2.26 -15.27 -9.60
N ASP A 262 3.49 -15.22 -10.07
CA ASP A 262 4.68 -15.45 -9.23
C ASP A 262 5.18 -14.18 -8.51
N ARG A 263 4.35 -13.12 -8.44
CA ARG A 263 4.72 -11.90 -7.73
C ARG A 263 5.03 -12.14 -6.27
N HIS A 264 6.08 -11.46 -5.80
CA HIS A 264 6.38 -11.43 -4.39
C HIS A 264 5.47 -10.44 -3.66
N ILE A 265 4.89 -10.91 -2.56
CA ILE A 265 4.22 -10.07 -1.57
C ILE A 265 5.09 -10.10 -0.34
N PHE A 266 5.43 -8.92 0.17
CA PHE A 266 6.22 -8.78 1.39
C PHE A 266 5.29 -8.54 2.57
N PHE A 267 5.50 -9.30 3.63
CA PHE A 267 4.87 -9.06 4.93
C PHE A 267 5.88 -8.29 5.78
N ILE A 268 5.64 -7.00 5.94
CA ILE A 268 6.51 -6.09 6.68
C ILE A 268 6.08 -6.06 8.13
N SER A 269 7.04 -6.30 9.03
CA SER A 269 6.83 -6.26 10.47
C SER A 269 7.95 -5.41 11.08
N PRO A 270 7.77 -4.08 11.23
CA PRO A 270 8.81 -3.15 11.66
C PRO A 270 9.29 -3.43 13.08
N HIS A 271 8.37 -3.72 13.97
CA HIS A 271 8.63 -4.11 15.36
C HIS A 271 8.09 -5.50 15.63
N TRP A 272 8.48 -6.04 16.79
CA TRP A 272 7.80 -7.19 17.38
C TRP A 272 6.37 -6.74 17.69
N SER A 273 5.50 -6.91 16.70
CA SER A 273 4.11 -6.52 16.82
C SER A 273 3.52 -7.14 18.08
N GLN A 274 2.78 -6.36 18.87
CA GLN A 274 2.03 -6.86 20.02
C GLN A 274 1.12 -8.02 19.65
N TYR A 275 0.79 -8.17 18.37
CA TYR A 275 -0.03 -9.23 17.80
C TYR A 275 0.75 -10.52 17.50
N ASN A 276 2.08 -10.52 17.58
CA ASN A 276 2.87 -11.74 17.46
C ASN A 276 2.53 -12.79 18.53
N SER A 277 1.97 -12.35 19.67
CA SER A 277 1.53 -13.23 20.76
C SER A 277 0.06 -13.68 20.65
N LEU A 278 -0.77 -13.01 19.85
CA LEU A 278 -2.22 -13.24 19.79
C LEU A 278 -2.67 -14.02 18.56
N LEU A 279 -1.89 -14.01 17.50
CA LEU A 279 -2.11 -14.90 16.37
C LEU A 279 -1.08 -16.01 16.47
N PRO A 280 -1.51 -17.28 16.36
CA PRO A 280 -0.54 -18.34 16.10
C PRO A 280 0.18 -17.87 14.84
N ILE A 281 1.43 -17.43 14.99
CA ILE A 281 2.30 -17.28 13.84
C ILE A 281 2.30 -18.69 13.28
N PRO A 282 1.73 -18.95 12.08
CA PRO A 282 2.05 -20.18 11.43
C PRO A 282 3.57 -20.17 11.47
N ARG A 283 4.19 -21.19 12.06
CA ARG A 283 5.62 -21.42 11.83
C ARG A 283 5.70 -21.62 10.33
N VAL A 284 5.81 -20.51 9.61
CA VAL A 284 6.20 -20.55 8.21
C VAL A 284 7.53 -21.26 8.32
N PRO A 285 7.66 -22.51 7.83
CA PRO A 285 8.98 -23.13 7.75
C PRO A 285 9.81 -22.03 7.10
N GLU A 286 10.93 -21.67 7.72
CA GLU A 286 11.87 -20.73 7.10
C GLU A 286 11.91 -21.11 5.64
N PRO A 287 11.58 -20.18 4.72
CA PRO A 287 11.44 -20.58 3.33
C PRO A 287 12.73 -21.26 2.99
N SER A 288 12.66 -22.59 2.90
CA SER A 288 13.86 -23.33 2.57
C SER A 288 14.32 -22.69 1.27
N ILE A 289 15.58 -22.32 1.15
CA ILE A 289 16.19 -21.74 -0.07
C ILE A 289 15.73 -22.52 -1.32
N ALA A 290 15.26 -23.76 -1.13
CA ALA A 290 14.67 -24.59 -2.16
C ALA A 290 13.29 -24.09 -2.69
N ILE A 291 12.53 -23.33 -1.91
CA ILE A 291 11.23 -22.78 -2.31
C ILE A 291 11.41 -21.43 -3.01
N LEU A 292 12.52 -20.74 -2.71
CA LEU A 292 12.89 -19.53 -3.41
C LEU A 292 13.34 -19.88 -4.83
N SER A 293 12.95 -19.08 -5.80
CA SER A 293 13.39 -19.27 -7.19
C SER A 293 14.90 -19.44 -7.27
N PRO A 294 15.45 -20.07 -8.29
CA PRO A 294 16.90 -20.18 -8.45
C PRO A 294 17.65 -18.86 -8.29
N ALA A 295 17.00 -17.73 -8.64
CA ALA A 295 17.52 -16.38 -8.45
C ALA A 295 17.83 -16.04 -7.00
N TYR A 296 17.08 -16.56 -6.04
CA TYR A 296 17.36 -16.36 -4.61
C TYR A 296 18.61 -17.09 -4.12
N LYS A 297 18.92 -18.25 -4.68
CA LYS A 297 20.11 -19.02 -4.29
C LYS A 297 21.41 -18.29 -4.62
N THR A 298 21.39 -17.46 -5.66
CA THR A 298 22.55 -16.68 -6.10
C THR A 298 22.62 -15.29 -5.48
N ARG A 299 21.63 -14.93 -4.65
CA ARG A 299 21.44 -13.56 -4.15
C ARG A 299 21.13 -13.57 -2.65
N PRO A 300 22.11 -13.93 -1.78
CA PRO A 300 21.90 -14.08 -0.34
C PRO A 300 21.40 -12.82 0.37
N TRP A 301 21.61 -11.65 -0.21
CA TRP A 301 21.13 -10.35 0.30
C TRP A 301 19.63 -10.12 0.08
N LEU A 302 18.94 -10.97 -0.69
CA LEU A 302 17.48 -10.99 -0.79
C LEU A 302 16.82 -11.69 0.39
N LEU A 303 17.59 -12.43 1.16
CA LEU A 303 17.11 -13.02 2.40
C LEU A 303 16.94 -11.91 3.44
N PRO A 304 15.88 -11.95 4.24
CA PRO A 304 15.74 -11.03 5.35
C PRO A 304 17.01 -11.11 6.21
N PRO A 305 17.52 -10.00 6.73
CA PRO A 305 18.67 -10.01 7.62
C PRO A 305 18.38 -10.99 8.75
N GLN A 306 19.28 -11.93 8.96
CA GLN A 306 19.20 -12.83 10.10
C GLN A 306 19.30 -11.94 11.34
N ASN A 307 18.25 -11.91 12.16
CA ASN A 307 18.11 -11.05 13.34
C ASN A 307 19.16 -11.30 14.44
N ALA A 308 20.21 -12.04 14.17
CA ALA A 308 21.22 -12.38 15.16
C ALA A 308 22.06 -11.18 15.62
N ASP A 309 22.16 -10.12 14.81
CA ASP A 309 23.09 -9.02 15.10
C ASP A 309 22.41 -7.73 15.60
N LEU A 310 21.09 -7.74 15.77
CA LEU A 310 20.32 -6.55 16.18
C LEU A 310 19.63 -6.68 17.54
N LEU A 311 19.84 -7.76 18.25
CA LEU A 311 19.47 -7.79 19.66
C LEU A 311 20.49 -6.95 20.42
N PRO A 312 20.08 -5.98 21.25
CA PRO A 312 20.99 -5.35 22.19
C PRO A 312 21.65 -6.46 22.98
N GLN A 313 22.98 -6.56 22.96
CA GLN A 313 23.69 -7.42 23.88
C GLN A 313 23.34 -6.90 25.28
N GLU A 314 22.60 -7.67 26.04
CA GLU A 314 22.48 -7.44 27.47
C GLU A 314 23.91 -7.45 28.01
N ASN A 315 24.39 -6.28 28.37
CA ASN A 315 25.63 -6.16 29.12
C ASN A 315 25.39 -6.80 30.48
N GLU A 316 26.08 -7.90 30.74
CA GLU A 316 26.11 -8.58 32.04
C GLU A 316 26.66 -7.73 33.21
N ASN A 317 26.85 -6.46 33.00
CA ASN A 317 27.30 -5.53 34.07
C ASN A 317 26.24 -4.44 34.24
N GLY A 318 25.36 -4.70 35.22
CA GLY A 318 24.40 -3.71 35.71
C GLY A 318 25.09 -2.52 36.36
N GLU A 319 25.37 -1.49 35.59
CA GLU A 319 25.60 -0.14 36.11
C GLU A 319 24.94 0.84 35.15
N ASP A 320 23.81 1.35 35.59
CA ASP A 320 23.17 2.56 35.06
C ASP A 320 24.15 3.75 35.18
N LYS A 321 24.63 4.28 34.08
CA LYS A 321 25.17 5.64 34.02
C LYS A 321 24.27 6.49 33.14
N ILE A 322 23.44 7.26 33.84
CA ILE A 322 22.75 8.45 33.32
C ILE A 322 23.83 9.50 33.02
N ILE A 323 23.94 9.92 31.80
CA ILE A 323 24.33 11.28 31.40
C ILE A 323 23.42 11.70 30.23
#